data_fea300fa26a5c85377097c668325114c
#
_entry.id   fea300fa26a5c85377097c668325114c
#
_cell.length_a   1.000
_cell.length_b   1.000
_cell.length_c   1.000
_cell.angle_alpha   90.00
_cell.angle_beta   90.00
_cell.angle_gamma   90.00
#
_symmetry.space_group_name_H-M   'P 1'
#
loop_
_entity.id
_entity.type
_entity.pdbx_description
1 polymer ?
#
loop_
_entity_poly.entity_id
_entity_poly.type
_entity_poly.pdbx_seq_one_letter_code
_entity_poly.pdbx_strand_id
1 'polypeptide(L)'
;MFNYASLTKNGAALITRAVNGEKFVFTRMEYGNGIPAEFNASQTSEEIKSILSERTSLVSKKADIGMYSISTKNNCATLTGKIISSSLTEDFLAKELGVFGKIGEEAEVLVAYFIATESPDPINQAALVGQEHKIIVDVATGNAADITIEYSPEIYATKEDFDAAVAQNAEEHTALQQSITDEATARENADTALQQLITDLEASVDEKIGSIDISSALSHIKQYDHVVDSDETLLAWANCTDGSMKSVLVKSGEYTLRNKMINLVNAGTKFVFAEDGSKIDVSSYMRGIGATEDYGAVVVGLNVEVFYTGAEECYAFYRGMICYNCTGTCTGTGKSTGNNVTCTGFSNCTCYNCTGTGTSNGTGNGDTFNGYGFENCTCSNCTGTGTGNGDSNIIPNVNTSNGTGFSNCTCSNCTGTGTGTVSNVSHSTGYGFKNCACSNCTGTGNGKSTGYGFFSCKHCSSCRAGKTASTTATWGGSNTYIDSDSCDYVAV
;
A
#
# COMPACT_ATOMS: atom_id res chain seq x y z
N MET A 1 -27.16 -0.30 -46.46
CA MET A 1 -27.38 -1.73 -46.06
C MET A 1 -27.99 -2.46 -47.27
N PHE A 2 -27.54 -3.70 -47.56
CA PHE A 2 -28.05 -4.49 -48.66
C PHE A 2 -29.49 -4.89 -48.41
N ASN A 3 -30.35 -4.62 -49.38
CA ASN A 3 -31.79 -4.87 -49.27
C ASN A 3 -32.28 -6.05 -50.12
N TYR A 4 -31.44 -6.55 -51.02
CA TYR A 4 -31.70 -7.76 -51.75
C TYR A 4 -30.49 -8.68 -51.75
N ALA A 5 -30.73 -9.98 -51.62
CA ALA A 5 -29.70 -11.00 -51.60
C ALA A 5 -30.20 -12.30 -52.23
N SER A 6 -29.30 -13.01 -52.91
CA SER A 6 -29.58 -14.37 -53.41
C SER A 6 -28.31 -15.22 -53.44
N LEU A 7 -28.48 -16.52 -53.17
CA LEU A 7 -27.48 -17.49 -53.62
C LEU A 7 -27.51 -17.52 -55.15
N THR A 8 -26.33 -17.56 -55.76
CA THR A 8 -26.24 -17.77 -57.20
C THR A 8 -26.52 -19.23 -57.54
N LYS A 9 -26.82 -19.53 -58.81
CA LYS A 9 -26.98 -20.92 -59.26
C LYS A 9 -25.74 -21.75 -59.03
N ASN A 10 -24.56 -21.19 -59.28
CA ASN A 10 -23.28 -21.85 -59.01
C ASN A 10 -23.05 -22.04 -57.54
N GLY A 11 -23.35 -21.03 -56.72
CA GLY A 11 -23.26 -21.12 -55.25
C GLY A 11 -24.19 -22.16 -54.64
N ALA A 12 -25.43 -22.20 -55.09
CA ALA A 12 -26.40 -23.21 -54.67
C ALA A 12 -25.93 -24.65 -55.02
N ALA A 13 -25.33 -24.82 -56.20
CA ALA A 13 -24.75 -26.09 -56.58
C ALA A 13 -23.56 -26.50 -55.72
N LEU A 14 -22.65 -25.58 -55.38
CA LEU A 14 -21.54 -25.85 -54.45
C LEU A 14 -22.04 -26.19 -53.04
N ILE A 15 -22.98 -25.44 -52.48
CA ILE A 15 -23.56 -25.70 -51.17
C ILE A 15 -24.24 -27.07 -51.16
N THR A 16 -24.94 -27.45 -52.21
CA THR A 16 -25.53 -28.78 -52.30
C THR A 16 -24.47 -29.90 -52.21
N ARG A 17 -23.33 -29.71 -52.87
CA ARG A 17 -22.20 -30.66 -52.79
C ARG A 17 -21.58 -30.67 -51.37
N ALA A 18 -21.45 -29.50 -50.74
CA ALA A 18 -20.98 -29.40 -49.38
C ALA A 18 -21.91 -30.08 -48.34
N VAL A 19 -23.21 -30.00 -48.54
CA VAL A 19 -24.21 -30.75 -47.75
C VAL A 19 -24.02 -32.26 -47.93
N ASN A 20 -23.57 -32.70 -49.07
CA ASN A 20 -23.24 -34.11 -49.38
C ASN A 20 -21.84 -34.54 -48.89
N GLY A 21 -21.11 -33.69 -48.14
CA GLY A 21 -19.88 -34.02 -47.46
C GLY A 21 -18.60 -33.58 -48.19
N GLU A 22 -18.69 -32.78 -49.25
CA GLU A 22 -17.49 -32.20 -49.85
C GLU A 22 -17.03 -30.97 -49.06
N LYS A 23 -15.71 -30.76 -48.91
CA LYS A 23 -15.14 -29.65 -48.18
C LYS A 23 -15.31 -28.36 -48.97
N PHE A 24 -16.07 -27.42 -48.40
CA PHE A 24 -16.35 -26.14 -49.00
C PHE A 24 -15.54 -25.02 -48.31
N VAL A 25 -14.95 -24.13 -49.09
CA VAL A 25 -14.13 -23.00 -48.63
C VAL A 25 -14.69 -21.72 -49.25
N PHE A 26 -15.04 -20.75 -48.38
CA PHE A 26 -15.22 -19.37 -48.83
C PHE A 26 -13.84 -18.76 -49.06
N THR A 27 -13.61 -18.19 -50.25
CA THR A 27 -12.29 -17.75 -50.69
C THR A 27 -12.08 -16.25 -50.51
N ARG A 28 -13.10 -15.43 -50.80
CA ARG A 28 -13.02 -13.96 -50.70
C ARG A 28 -14.41 -13.32 -50.72
N MET A 29 -14.44 -12.06 -50.39
CA MET A 29 -15.58 -11.16 -50.62
C MET A 29 -15.13 -9.94 -51.43
N GLU A 30 -16.04 -9.33 -52.16
CA GLU A 30 -15.76 -8.13 -52.93
C GLU A 30 -16.88 -7.13 -52.81
N TYR A 31 -16.57 -5.84 -52.69
CA TYR A 31 -17.50 -4.75 -52.90
C TYR A 31 -17.46 -4.21 -54.33
N GLY A 32 -18.60 -3.75 -54.79
CA GLY A 32 -18.72 -3.00 -56.03
C GLY A 32 -19.77 -1.88 -55.94
N ASN A 33 -19.83 -1.06 -56.99
CA ASN A 33 -20.78 0.04 -57.11
C ASN A 33 -21.79 -0.13 -58.25
N GLY A 34 -21.83 -1.33 -58.83
CA GLY A 34 -22.75 -1.67 -59.91
C GLY A 34 -24.09 -2.17 -59.39
N ILE A 35 -25.05 -2.16 -60.29
CA ILE A 35 -26.35 -2.82 -60.16
C ILE A 35 -26.61 -3.52 -61.50
N PRO A 36 -27.10 -4.79 -61.49
CA PRO A 36 -27.43 -5.47 -62.78
C PRO A 36 -28.39 -4.65 -63.63
N ALA A 37 -28.11 -4.57 -64.90
CA ALA A 37 -28.92 -3.75 -65.83
C ALA A 37 -30.37 -4.24 -65.95
N GLU A 38 -30.58 -5.53 -65.70
CA GLU A 38 -31.88 -6.19 -65.75
C GLU A 38 -32.71 -5.93 -64.48
N PHE A 39 -32.05 -5.36 -63.39
CA PHE A 39 -32.73 -5.08 -62.12
C PHE A 39 -33.62 -3.85 -62.24
N ASN A 40 -34.86 -3.98 -61.78
CA ASN A 40 -35.79 -2.89 -61.59
C ASN A 40 -36.52 -3.04 -60.24
N ALA A 41 -36.57 -1.99 -59.46
CA ALA A 41 -37.19 -1.99 -58.11
C ALA A 41 -38.69 -2.30 -58.14
N SER A 42 -39.34 -2.22 -59.30
CA SER A 42 -40.74 -2.58 -59.47
C SER A 42 -40.99 -4.09 -59.73
N GLN A 43 -39.93 -4.89 -59.84
CA GLN A 43 -40.01 -6.34 -60.01
C GLN A 43 -40.41 -7.05 -58.72
N THR A 44 -41.02 -8.21 -58.88
CA THR A 44 -41.32 -9.08 -57.73
C THR A 44 -40.07 -9.63 -57.06
N SER A 45 -40.14 -10.06 -55.82
CA SER A 45 -39.01 -10.68 -55.13
C SER A 45 -38.46 -11.92 -55.83
N GLU A 46 -39.33 -12.71 -56.49
CA GLU A 46 -38.93 -13.87 -57.28
C GLU A 46 -38.15 -13.48 -58.55
N GLU A 47 -38.58 -12.44 -59.24
CA GLU A 47 -37.89 -11.93 -60.45
C GLU A 47 -36.52 -11.37 -60.06
N ILE A 48 -36.46 -10.60 -58.97
CA ILE A 48 -35.18 -10.08 -58.44
C ILE A 48 -34.25 -11.23 -58.07
N LYS A 49 -34.73 -12.21 -57.30
CA LYS A 49 -33.95 -13.43 -56.95
C LYS A 49 -33.44 -14.14 -58.20
N SER A 50 -34.29 -14.27 -59.25
CA SER A 50 -33.89 -14.89 -60.50
C SER A 50 -32.73 -14.14 -61.13
N ILE A 51 -32.75 -12.82 -61.25
CA ILE A 51 -31.69 -11.97 -61.78
C ILE A 51 -30.40 -12.14 -60.96
N LEU A 52 -30.50 -12.05 -59.61
CA LEU A 52 -29.32 -12.14 -58.75
C LEU A 52 -28.71 -13.56 -58.76
N SER A 53 -29.53 -14.60 -58.94
CA SER A 53 -29.07 -15.99 -59.01
C SER A 53 -28.27 -16.33 -60.25
N GLU A 54 -28.46 -15.62 -61.34
CA GLU A 54 -27.72 -15.80 -62.61
C GLU A 54 -26.35 -15.11 -62.60
N ARG A 55 -26.01 -14.35 -61.58
CA ARG A 55 -24.74 -13.64 -61.50
C ARG A 55 -23.56 -14.59 -61.30
N THR A 56 -22.47 -14.32 -62.04
CA THR A 56 -21.19 -15.03 -61.91
C THR A 56 -20.04 -14.13 -61.46
N SER A 57 -20.26 -12.82 -61.47
CA SER A 57 -19.32 -11.81 -60.98
C SER A 57 -20.06 -10.54 -60.58
N LEU A 58 -19.38 -9.62 -59.89
CA LEU A 58 -19.87 -8.25 -59.66
C LEU A 58 -20.00 -7.51 -61.00
N VAL A 59 -20.92 -6.54 -61.05
CA VAL A 59 -21.10 -5.64 -62.19
C VAL A 59 -19.91 -4.67 -62.28
N SER A 60 -19.49 -4.11 -61.16
CA SER A 60 -18.39 -3.14 -61.08
C SER A 60 -17.64 -3.26 -59.77
N LYS A 61 -16.69 -4.18 -59.72
CA LYS A 61 -15.83 -4.37 -58.53
C LYS A 61 -15.06 -3.09 -58.19
N LYS A 62 -14.96 -2.76 -56.90
CA LYS A 62 -14.27 -1.59 -56.36
C LYS A 62 -13.27 -1.93 -55.27
N ALA A 63 -13.54 -2.89 -54.42
CA ALA A 63 -12.66 -3.24 -53.31
C ALA A 63 -12.72 -4.73 -52.98
N ASP A 64 -11.57 -5.25 -52.54
CA ASP A 64 -11.48 -6.58 -51.94
C ASP A 64 -11.77 -6.50 -50.43
N ILE A 65 -12.46 -7.52 -49.93
CA ILE A 65 -12.76 -7.70 -48.50
C ILE A 65 -12.08 -8.99 -48.08
N GLY A 66 -11.10 -8.84 -47.22
CA GLY A 66 -10.44 -9.99 -46.65
C GLY A 66 -11.26 -10.58 -45.50
N MET A 67 -11.41 -11.88 -45.51
CA MET A 67 -12.12 -12.62 -44.46
C MET A 67 -11.14 -13.04 -43.36
N TYR A 68 -11.59 -12.96 -42.13
CA TYR A 68 -10.78 -13.37 -40.96
C TYR A 68 -11.55 -14.19 -39.93
N SER A 69 -12.85 -14.36 -40.05
CA SER A 69 -13.63 -15.19 -39.14
C SER A 69 -14.85 -15.79 -39.85
N ILE A 70 -15.16 -17.00 -39.49
CA ILE A 70 -16.40 -17.69 -39.85
C ILE A 70 -17.02 -18.33 -38.58
N SER A 71 -18.31 -18.25 -38.47
CA SER A 71 -19.08 -19.07 -37.53
C SER A 71 -20.27 -19.69 -38.24
N THR A 72 -20.55 -20.95 -37.93
CA THR A 72 -21.71 -21.66 -38.52
C THR A 72 -22.75 -21.92 -37.47
N LYS A 73 -23.97 -21.51 -37.68
CA LYS A 73 -25.10 -21.73 -36.81
C LYS A 73 -26.41 -21.76 -37.59
N ASN A 74 -27.31 -22.66 -37.25
CA ASN A 74 -28.66 -22.73 -37.85
C ASN A 74 -28.67 -22.79 -39.38
N ASN A 75 -27.82 -23.59 -39.98
CA ASN A 75 -27.69 -23.73 -41.45
C ASN A 75 -27.25 -22.45 -42.17
N CYS A 76 -26.58 -21.58 -41.48
CA CYS A 76 -26.06 -20.33 -41.97
C CYS A 76 -24.59 -20.16 -41.57
N ALA A 77 -23.76 -19.67 -42.50
CA ALA A 77 -22.40 -19.24 -42.24
C ALA A 77 -22.38 -17.72 -42.10
N THR A 78 -21.96 -17.25 -40.94
CA THR A 78 -21.67 -15.83 -40.72
C THR A 78 -20.21 -15.56 -41.01
N LEU A 79 -19.94 -14.84 -42.08
CA LEU A 79 -18.61 -14.42 -42.52
C LEU A 79 -18.30 -13.05 -41.95
N THR A 80 -17.12 -12.87 -41.42
CA THR A 80 -16.63 -11.57 -40.98
C THR A 80 -15.36 -11.21 -41.76
N GLY A 81 -15.34 -10.00 -42.27
CA GLY A 81 -14.21 -9.48 -43.03
C GLY A 81 -14.01 -7.99 -42.81
N LYS A 82 -12.93 -7.47 -43.40
CA LYS A 82 -12.65 -6.04 -43.49
C LYS A 82 -12.16 -5.68 -44.87
N ILE A 83 -12.38 -4.43 -45.28
CA ILE A 83 -11.87 -3.92 -46.54
C ILE A 83 -10.34 -3.95 -46.54
N ILE A 84 -9.77 -4.48 -47.61
CA ILE A 84 -8.33 -4.43 -47.86
C ILE A 84 -8.01 -3.03 -48.39
N SER A 85 -7.37 -2.20 -47.57
CA SER A 85 -7.11 -0.79 -47.91
C SER A 85 -6.22 -0.62 -49.14
N SER A 86 -5.34 -1.56 -49.43
CA SER A 86 -4.50 -1.56 -50.63
C SER A 86 -5.32 -1.76 -51.93
N SER A 87 -6.50 -2.35 -51.86
CA SER A 87 -7.39 -2.55 -52.97
C SER A 87 -8.27 -1.35 -53.29
N LEU A 88 -8.32 -0.35 -52.40
CA LEU A 88 -9.20 0.79 -52.53
C LEU A 88 -8.50 1.94 -53.22
N THR A 89 -8.94 2.26 -54.44
CA THR A 89 -8.34 3.29 -55.32
C THR A 89 -9.14 4.60 -55.38
N GLU A 90 -10.41 4.58 -54.95
CA GLU A 90 -11.32 5.74 -54.98
C GLU A 90 -12.45 5.58 -53.99
N ASP A 91 -13.11 6.68 -53.65
CA ASP A 91 -14.36 6.67 -52.87
C ASP A 91 -15.49 6.11 -53.75
N PHE A 92 -16.36 5.28 -53.15
CA PHE A 92 -17.51 4.74 -53.87
C PHE A 92 -18.70 4.46 -52.90
N LEU A 93 -19.85 4.24 -53.50
CA LEU A 93 -21.02 3.73 -52.81
C LEU A 93 -21.07 2.20 -52.94
N ALA A 94 -21.09 1.47 -51.85
CA ALA A 94 -21.19 0.01 -51.83
C ALA A 94 -22.60 -0.43 -52.23
N LYS A 95 -22.84 -0.61 -53.52
CA LYS A 95 -24.13 -1.01 -54.08
C LYS A 95 -24.24 -2.51 -54.31
N GLU A 96 -23.13 -3.22 -54.39
CA GLU A 96 -23.11 -4.66 -54.57
C GLU A 96 -22.03 -5.29 -53.65
N LEU A 97 -22.28 -6.52 -53.20
CA LEU A 97 -21.35 -7.37 -52.49
C LEU A 97 -21.43 -8.79 -53.03
N GLY A 98 -20.29 -9.34 -53.39
CA GLY A 98 -20.13 -10.72 -53.78
C GLY A 98 -19.38 -11.54 -52.75
N VAL A 99 -19.84 -12.75 -52.50
CA VAL A 99 -19.16 -13.75 -51.69
C VAL A 99 -18.77 -14.90 -52.61
N PHE A 100 -17.49 -15.25 -52.59
CA PHE A 100 -16.92 -16.28 -53.49
C PHE A 100 -16.53 -17.52 -52.68
N GLY A 101 -16.50 -18.66 -53.34
CA GLY A 101 -16.10 -19.92 -52.72
C GLY A 101 -15.79 -21.01 -53.73
N LYS A 102 -15.20 -22.08 -53.25
CA LYS A 102 -14.80 -23.25 -54.07
C LYS A 102 -14.90 -24.55 -53.27
N ILE A 103 -14.85 -25.67 -53.99
CA ILE A 103 -14.65 -27.02 -53.42
C ILE A 103 -13.32 -27.55 -53.93
N GLY A 104 -12.44 -27.94 -52.99
CA GLY A 104 -11.10 -28.44 -53.31
C GLY A 104 -10.27 -27.47 -54.16
N GLU A 105 -9.68 -27.93 -55.24
CA GLU A 105 -8.87 -27.15 -56.17
C GLU A 105 -9.66 -26.61 -57.38
N GLU A 106 -10.98 -26.69 -57.35
CA GLU A 106 -11.82 -26.15 -58.42
C GLU A 106 -11.72 -24.62 -58.51
N ALA A 107 -12.10 -24.08 -59.70
CA ALA A 107 -12.19 -22.64 -59.84
C ALA A 107 -13.26 -22.07 -58.90
N GLU A 108 -12.94 -20.94 -58.29
CA GLU A 108 -13.90 -20.24 -57.43
C GLU A 108 -15.11 -19.74 -58.24
N VAL A 109 -16.24 -19.69 -57.57
CA VAL A 109 -17.46 -19.14 -58.16
C VAL A 109 -18.09 -18.14 -57.20
N LEU A 110 -18.89 -17.22 -57.73
CA LEU A 110 -19.73 -16.35 -56.90
C LEU A 110 -20.81 -17.20 -56.26
N VAL A 111 -20.80 -17.25 -54.92
CA VAL A 111 -21.72 -18.07 -54.10
C VAL A 111 -22.98 -17.31 -53.75
N ALA A 112 -22.80 -16.09 -53.27
CA ALA A 112 -23.91 -15.22 -52.91
C ALA A 112 -23.68 -13.80 -53.43
N TYR A 113 -24.77 -13.19 -53.85
CA TYR A 113 -24.75 -11.85 -54.42
C TYR A 113 -25.80 -10.96 -53.72
N PHE A 114 -25.38 -9.78 -53.30
CA PHE A 114 -26.17 -8.82 -52.55
C PHE A 114 -26.17 -7.48 -53.28
N ILE A 115 -27.31 -6.77 -53.29
CA ILE A 115 -27.39 -5.40 -53.77
C ILE A 115 -28.06 -4.46 -52.80
N ALA A 116 -27.60 -3.20 -52.80
CA ALA A 116 -28.14 -2.08 -52.02
C ALA A 116 -28.63 -1.01 -53.01
N THR A 117 -29.93 -0.79 -53.06
CA THR A 117 -30.55 0.15 -53.99
C THR A 117 -31.10 1.40 -53.33
N GLU A 118 -31.49 1.32 -52.06
CA GLU A 118 -32.13 2.43 -51.35
C GLU A 118 -31.12 3.26 -50.51
N SER A 119 -30.19 2.62 -49.87
CA SER A 119 -29.22 3.29 -49.00
C SER A 119 -27.87 2.58 -49.03
N PRO A 120 -27.14 2.68 -50.16
CA PRO A 120 -25.79 2.10 -50.26
C PRO A 120 -24.83 2.81 -49.29
N ASP A 121 -23.97 2.04 -48.65
CA ASP A 121 -23.00 2.58 -47.71
C ASP A 121 -21.88 3.32 -48.43
N PRO A 122 -21.54 4.57 -48.02
CA PRO A 122 -20.41 5.28 -48.59
C PRO A 122 -19.10 4.69 -48.07
N ILE A 123 -18.22 4.29 -48.94
CA ILE A 123 -16.85 3.82 -48.61
C ILE A 123 -15.88 4.92 -49.03
N ASN A 124 -15.25 5.53 -48.04
CA ASN A 124 -14.30 6.63 -48.25
C ASN A 124 -12.88 6.16 -47.98
N GLN A 125 -12.01 6.26 -48.96
CA GLN A 125 -10.62 5.87 -48.88
C GLN A 125 -9.88 6.55 -47.72
N ALA A 126 -10.09 7.85 -47.56
CA ALA A 126 -9.46 8.63 -46.49
C ALA A 126 -9.92 8.23 -45.07
N ALA A 127 -11.17 7.75 -44.94
CA ALA A 127 -11.72 7.33 -43.66
C ALA A 127 -11.23 5.96 -43.19
N LEU A 128 -10.67 5.16 -44.13
CA LEU A 128 -10.15 3.82 -43.83
C LEU A 128 -8.70 3.84 -43.33
N VAL A 129 -8.02 4.98 -43.40
CA VAL A 129 -6.67 5.12 -42.83
C VAL A 129 -6.75 5.09 -41.29
N GLY A 130 -6.41 3.93 -40.71
CA GLY A 130 -6.46 3.72 -39.26
C GLY A 130 -7.83 3.32 -38.69
N GLN A 131 -8.85 3.10 -39.51
CA GLN A 131 -10.16 2.58 -39.06
C GLN A 131 -10.47 1.24 -39.75
N GLU A 132 -11.03 0.30 -38.98
CA GLU A 132 -11.50 -0.97 -39.52
C GLU A 132 -12.95 -0.83 -39.99
N HIS A 133 -13.18 -1.00 -41.32
CA HIS A 133 -14.52 -1.18 -41.81
C HIS A 133 -14.89 -2.67 -41.78
N LYS A 134 -15.52 -3.07 -40.68
CA LYS A 134 -15.92 -4.47 -40.45
C LYS A 134 -17.21 -4.79 -41.21
N ILE A 135 -17.18 -5.88 -41.96
CA ILE A 135 -18.30 -6.40 -42.73
C ILE A 135 -18.72 -7.75 -42.11
N ILE A 136 -20.01 -7.93 -41.89
CA ILE A 136 -20.59 -9.20 -41.42
C ILE A 136 -21.68 -9.60 -42.42
N VAL A 137 -21.55 -10.81 -42.95
CA VAL A 137 -22.47 -11.36 -43.95
C VAL A 137 -22.90 -12.75 -43.58
N ASP A 138 -24.20 -13.00 -43.64
CA ASP A 138 -24.78 -14.32 -43.45
C ASP A 138 -25.09 -14.97 -44.79
N VAL A 139 -24.58 -16.17 -45.00
CA VAL A 139 -24.83 -16.98 -46.17
C VAL A 139 -25.47 -18.30 -45.76
N ALA A 140 -26.61 -18.59 -46.36
CA ALA A 140 -27.30 -19.87 -46.13
C ALA A 140 -26.46 -21.03 -46.69
N THR A 141 -26.10 -21.96 -45.83
CA THR A 141 -25.20 -23.10 -46.18
C THR A 141 -25.86 -24.48 -45.98
N GLY A 142 -27.11 -24.50 -45.59
CA GLY A 142 -27.77 -25.75 -45.26
C GLY A 142 -27.04 -26.54 -44.14
N ASN A 143 -27.12 -27.84 -44.16
CA ASN A 143 -26.47 -28.73 -43.18
C ASN A 143 -25.03 -29.13 -43.58
N ALA A 144 -24.34 -28.31 -44.36
CA ALA A 144 -22.96 -28.59 -44.72
C ALA A 144 -22.08 -28.64 -43.48
N ALA A 145 -21.34 -29.73 -43.28
CA ALA A 145 -20.61 -30.01 -42.05
C ALA A 145 -19.18 -29.45 -42.07
N ASP A 146 -18.55 -29.34 -43.22
CA ASP A 146 -17.14 -28.89 -43.37
C ASP A 146 -17.08 -27.59 -44.20
N ILE A 147 -17.27 -26.48 -43.53
CA ILE A 147 -17.21 -25.15 -44.14
C ILE A 147 -16.08 -24.37 -43.49
N THR A 148 -15.18 -23.85 -44.30
CA THR A 148 -14.06 -23.03 -43.87
C THR A 148 -13.94 -21.75 -44.67
N ILE A 149 -13.03 -20.86 -44.27
CA ILE A 149 -12.64 -19.67 -45.05
C ILE A 149 -11.18 -19.76 -45.49
N GLU A 150 -10.85 -19.12 -46.58
CA GLU A 150 -9.49 -18.77 -46.91
C GLU A 150 -9.16 -17.45 -46.24
N TYR A 151 -8.20 -17.46 -45.31
CA TYR A 151 -7.79 -16.25 -44.62
C TYR A 151 -7.00 -15.35 -45.56
N SER A 152 -7.38 -14.08 -45.62
CA SER A 152 -6.61 -13.12 -46.40
C SER A 152 -5.30 -12.78 -45.69
N PRO A 153 -4.14 -13.02 -46.32
CA PRO A 153 -2.85 -12.70 -45.70
C PRO A 153 -2.65 -11.21 -45.45
N GLU A 154 -3.35 -10.35 -46.19
CA GLU A 154 -3.24 -8.89 -46.09
C GLU A 154 -3.98 -8.31 -44.85
N ILE A 155 -4.79 -9.14 -44.17
CA ILE A 155 -5.49 -8.76 -42.93
C ILE A 155 -4.65 -9.09 -41.70
N TYR A 156 -3.89 -10.14 -41.79
CA TYR A 156 -2.94 -10.52 -40.76
C TYR A 156 -1.57 -9.96 -41.19
N ALA A 157 -0.80 -9.51 -40.20
CA ALA A 157 0.61 -9.22 -40.42
C ALA A 157 1.25 -10.42 -41.13
N THR A 158 2.03 -10.15 -42.15
CA THR A 158 2.77 -11.24 -42.80
C THR A 158 3.67 -11.94 -41.78
N LYS A 159 4.13 -13.14 -42.11
CA LYS A 159 5.12 -13.81 -41.25
C LYS A 159 6.37 -12.92 -41.05
N GLU A 160 6.75 -12.22 -42.12
CA GLU A 160 7.86 -11.26 -42.11
C GLU A 160 7.58 -10.07 -41.20
N ASP A 161 6.37 -9.48 -41.22
CA ASP A 161 5.98 -8.39 -40.31
C ASP A 161 5.92 -8.86 -38.85
N PHE A 162 5.41 -10.06 -38.60
CA PHE A 162 5.40 -10.68 -37.30
C PHE A 162 6.80 -10.96 -36.79
N ASP A 163 7.65 -11.56 -37.62
CA ASP A 163 9.04 -11.86 -37.26
C ASP A 163 9.83 -10.57 -37.02
N ALA A 164 9.60 -9.51 -37.80
CA ALA A 164 10.19 -8.19 -37.59
C ALA A 164 9.74 -7.56 -36.28
N ALA A 165 8.45 -7.62 -35.97
CA ALA A 165 7.93 -7.11 -34.68
C ALA A 165 8.46 -7.91 -33.48
N VAL A 166 8.60 -9.22 -33.61
CA VAL A 166 9.23 -10.09 -32.59
C VAL A 166 10.69 -9.74 -32.39
N ALA A 167 11.44 -9.50 -33.50
CA ALA A 167 12.84 -9.09 -33.41
C ALA A 167 12.99 -7.71 -32.77
N GLN A 168 12.17 -6.74 -33.15
CA GLN A 168 12.14 -5.42 -32.52
C GLN A 168 11.83 -5.49 -31.04
N ASN A 169 10.80 -6.24 -30.64
CA ASN A 169 10.47 -6.45 -29.22
C ASN A 169 11.63 -7.11 -28.45
N ALA A 170 12.37 -8.04 -29.06
CA ALA A 170 13.51 -8.66 -28.43
C ALA A 170 14.68 -7.66 -28.22
N GLU A 171 14.91 -6.76 -29.18
CA GLU A 171 15.90 -5.69 -29.06
C GLU A 171 15.50 -4.69 -27.97
N GLU A 172 14.24 -4.25 -27.96
CA GLU A 172 13.71 -3.33 -26.94
C GLU A 172 13.76 -3.97 -25.53
N HIS A 173 13.42 -5.25 -25.44
CA HIS A 173 13.51 -6.00 -24.17
C HIS A 173 14.95 -6.09 -23.68
N THR A 174 15.91 -6.35 -24.57
CA THR A 174 17.33 -6.38 -24.24
C THR A 174 17.84 -5.01 -23.78
N ALA A 175 17.45 -3.95 -24.47
CA ALA A 175 17.80 -2.58 -24.10
C ALA A 175 17.22 -2.19 -22.73
N LEU A 176 15.95 -2.57 -22.47
CA LEU A 176 15.30 -2.34 -21.17
C LEU A 176 16.00 -3.13 -20.06
N GLN A 177 16.35 -4.38 -20.31
CA GLN A 177 17.09 -5.21 -19.34
C GLN A 177 18.46 -4.59 -19.00
N GLN A 178 19.17 -4.08 -20.00
CA GLN A 178 20.44 -3.36 -19.79
C GLN A 178 20.23 -2.10 -18.94
N SER A 179 19.20 -1.30 -19.26
CA SER A 179 18.87 -0.09 -18.51
C SER A 179 18.53 -0.37 -17.04
N ILE A 180 17.80 -1.45 -16.76
CA ILE A 180 17.50 -1.91 -15.39
C ILE A 180 18.78 -2.30 -14.67
N THR A 181 19.70 -2.99 -15.35
CA THR A 181 20.98 -3.39 -14.77
C THR A 181 21.88 -2.18 -14.45
N ASP A 182 21.90 -1.22 -15.38
CA ASP A 182 22.67 0.02 -15.20
C ASP A 182 22.10 0.86 -14.04
N GLU A 183 20.77 0.96 -13.93
CA GLU A 183 20.12 1.65 -12.81
C GLU A 183 20.39 0.94 -11.48
N ALA A 184 20.29 -0.40 -11.44
CA ALA A 184 20.60 -1.17 -10.24
C ALA A 184 22.04 -0.95 -9.78
N THR A 185 22.99 -0.95 -10.71
CA THR A 185 24.40 -0.67 -10.45
C THR A 185 24.61 0.78 -9.96
N ALA A 186 23.92 1.74 -10.56
CA ALA A 186 23.99 3.14 -10.14
C ALA A 186 23.44 3.33 -8.71
N ARG A 187 22.35 2.65 -8.36
CA ARG A 187 21.78 2.64 -6.99
C ARG A 187 22.75 2.02 -5.98
N GLU A 188 23.31 0.86 -6.29
CA GLU A 188 24.30 0.19 -5.42
C GLU A 188 25.52 1.07 -5.15
N ASN A 189 26.02 1.75 -6.19
CA ASN A 189 27.12 2.70 -6.06
C ASN A 189 26.73 3.92 -5.20
N ALA A 190 25.50 4.44 -5.38
CA ALA A 190 24.99 5.55 -4.58
C ALA A 190 24.78 5.15 -3.12
N ASP A 191 24.25 3.97 -2.85
CA ASP A 191 24.07 3.43 -1.50
C ASP A 191 25.41 3.21 -0.80
N THR A 192 26.41 2.70 -1.54
CA THR A 192 27.78 2.53 -1.03
C THR A 192 28.42 3.88 -0.68
N ALA A 193 28.26 4.88 -1.56
CA ALA A 193 28.76 6.23 -1.30
C ALA A 193 28.05 6.89 -0.11
N LEU A 194 26.72 6.69 0.02
CA LEU A 194 25.97 7.19 1.16
C LEU A 194 26.38 6.53 2.46
N GLN A 195 26.61 5.20 2.45
CA GLN A 195 27.11 4.47 3.61
C GLN A 195 28.49 4.95 4.05
N GLN A 196 29.38 5.25 3.08
CA GLN A 196 30.68 5.84 3.38
C GLN A 196 30.55 7.24 4.00
N LEU A 197 29.66 8.09 3.46
CA LEU A 197 29.39 9.42 4.03
C LEU A 197 28.85 9.34 5.45
N ILE A 198 27.99 8.36 5.75
CA ILE A 198 27.47 8.12 7.10
C ILE A 198 28.62 7.74 8.04
N THR A 199 29.48 6.81 7.61
CA THR A 199 30.66 6.39 8.39
C THR A 199 31.61 7.54 8.65
N ASP A 200 31.88 8.37 7.63
CA ASP A 200 32.73 9.54 7.76
C ASP A 200 32.12 10.61 8.67
N LEU A 201 30.79 10.78 8.61
CA LEU A 201 30.05 11.68 9.50
C LEU A 201 30.09 11.19 10.94
N GLU A 202 29.86 9.89 11.18
CA GLU A 202 29.95 9.26 12.50
C GLU A 202 31.36 9.46 13.09
N ALA A 203 32.40 9.18 12.30
CA ALA A 203 33.81 9.41 12.71
C ALA A 203 34.09 10.89 13.01
N SER A 204 33.55 11.81 12.19
CA SER A 204 33.70 13.25 12.40
C SER A 204 32.91 13.74 13.63
N VAL A 205 31.76 13.15 13.89
CA VAL A 205 30.95 13.43 15.09
C VAL A 205 31.67 12.89 16.33
N ASP A 206 32.21 11.68 16.28
CA ASP A 206 32.98 11.07 17.36
C ASP A 206 34.28 11.85 17.64
N GLU A 207 34.99 12.29 16.60
CA GLU A 207 36.17 13.15 16.74
C GLU A 207 35.79 14.49 17.37
N LYS A 208 34.70 15.13 16.93
CA LYS A 208 34.21 16.40 17.50
C LYS A 208 33.73 16.23 18.91
N ILE A 209 33.01 15.14 19.22
CA ILE A 209 32.58 14.80 20.58
C ILE A 209 33.78 14.44 21.44
N GLY A 210 34.75 13.69 20.92
CA GLY A 210 35.99 13.37 21.60
C GLY A 210 36.94 14.59 21.76
N SER A 211 36.85 15.56 20.85
CA SER A 211 37.60 16.82 20.94
C SER A 211 36.89 17.91 21.75
N ILE A 212 35.59 17.76 22.01
CA ILE A 212 34.95 18.49 23.09
C ILE A 212 35.54 17.88 24.37
N ASP A 213 36.61 18.44 24.83
CA ASP A 213 37.10 18.18 26.18
C ASP A 213 36.00 18.59 27.15
N ILE A 214 35.07 17.65 27.34
CA ILE A 214 33.97 17.75 28.31
C ILE A 214 34.57 17.99 29.70
N SER A 215 35.79 17.47 29.98
CA SER A 215 36.53 17.77 31.19
C SER A 215 37.00 19.23 31.21
N SER A 216 37.37 19.85 30.09
CA SER A 216 37.64 21.28 30.00
C SER A 216 36.38 22.12 29.98
N ALA A 217 35.30 21.74 29.29
CA ALA A 217 34.01 22.38 29.40
C ALA A 217 33.38 22.19 30.80
N LEU A 218 33.54 21.03 31.43
CA LEU A 218 33.21 20.75 32.83
C LEU A 218 34.13 21.45 33.83
N SER A 219 35.41 21.69 33.49
CA SER A 219 36.28 22.52 34.30
C SER A 219 35.92 23.99 34.27
N HIS A 220 35.21 24.43 33.24
CA HIS A 220 34.61 25.77 33.17
C HIS A 220 33.21 25.82 33.83
N ILE A 221 32.45 24.71 33.86
CA ILE A 221 31.33 24.52 34.79
C ILE A 221 31.92 24.12 36.12
N LYS A 222 32.59 25.00 36.75
CA LYS A 222 33.47 24.73 37.89
C LYS A 222 32.79 24.35 39.18
N GLN A 223 31.48 24.11 39.18
CA GLN A 223 30.80 23.58 40.38
C GLN A 223 29.35 23.26 40.05
N TYR A 224 28.98 22.00 40.04
CA TYR A 224 27.58 21.65 40.28
C TYR A 224 27.17 22.20 41.65
N ASP A 225 26.01 22.80 41.75
CA ASP A 225 25.50 23.30 43.00
C ASP A 225 25.27 22.14 43.98
N HIS A 226 25.05 20.94 43.44
CA HIS A 226 24.86 19.73 44.24
C HIS A 226 25.39 18.49 43.51
N VAL A 227 25.93 17.54 44.30
CA VAL A 227 26.41 16.25 43.79
C VAL A 227 25.68 15.14 44.55
N VAL A 228 25.04 14.25 43.79
CA VAL A 228 24.42 13.03 44.32
C VAL A 228 25.43 11.90 44.19
N ASP A 229 25.95 11.43 45.31
CA ASP A 229 26.92 10.33 45.46
C ASP A 229 26.54 9.36 46.57
N SER A 230 25.40 9.59 47.24
CA SER A 230 24.83 8.76 48.27
C SER A 230 23.31 9.00 48.41
N ASP A 231 22.60 8.12 49.10
CA ASP A 231 21.19 8.30 49.44
C ASP A 231 20.94 9.58 50.28
N GLU A 232 21.92 9.98 51.08
CA GLU A 232 21.84 11.19 51.91
C GLU A 232 21.87 12.44 51.03
N THR A 233 22.78 12.50 50.04
CA THR A 233 22.87 13.61 49.12
C THR A 233 21.68 13.64 48.14
N LEU A 234 21.15 12.49 47.76
CA LEU A 234 19.89 12.38 47.01
C LEU A 234 18.70 12.94 47.82
N LEU A 235 18.62 12.58 49.13
CA LEU A 235 17.58 13.08 50.03
C LEU A 235 17.71 14.59 50.26
N ALA A 236 18.93 15.11 50.32
CA ALA A 236 19.17 16.55 50.41
C ALA A 236 18.62 17.29 49.19
N TRP A 237 18.86 16.77 47.98
CA TRP A 237 18.27 17.32 46.77
C TRP A 237 16.73 17.27 46.77
N ALA A 238 16.15 16.13 47.15
CA ALA A 238 14.69 15.98 47.25
C ALA A 238 14.04 16.87 48.34
N ASN A 239 14.79 17.29 49.32
CA ASN A 239 14.34 18.18 50.41
C ASN A 239 14.60 19.67 50.13
N CYS A 240 15.36 20.01 49.09
CA CYS A 240 15.67 21.39 48.75
C CYS A 240 14.40 22.16 48.34
N THR A 241 14.17 23.29 48.97
CA THR A 241 13.00 24.15 48.73
C THR A 241 13.37 25.62 48.58
N ASP A 242 14.65 25.96 48.64
CA ASP A 242 15.15 27.34 48.58
C ASP A 242 15.67 27.75 47.19
N GLY A 243 15.60 26.84 46.22
CA GLY A 243 16.03 27.09 44.85
C GLY A 243 17.55 27.15 44.65
N SER A 244 18.33 26.67 45.61
CA SER A 244 19.80 26.76 45.57
C SER A 244 20.49 25.77 44.67
N MET A 245 19.84 24.63 44.33
CA MET A 245 20.44 23.54 43.56
C MET A 245 20.14 23.65 42.06
N LYS A 246 20.68 24.64 41.38
CA LYS A 246 20.41 24.93 39.98
C LYS A 246 20.98 23.90 39.01
N SER A 247 22.11 23.32 39.40
CA SER A 247 22.77 22.27 38.62
C SER A 247 23.13 21.08 39.51
N VAL A 248 22.80 19.88 39.10
CA VAL A 248 23.00 18.64 39.85
C VAL A 248 23.75 17.62 39.04
N LEU A 249 24.79 17.05 39.60
CA LEU A 249 25.49 15.88 39.08
C LEU A 249 25.05 14.65 39.86
N VAL A 250 24.56 13.62 39.17
CA VAL A 250 24.30 12.30 39.72
C VAL A 250 25.45 11.38 39.32
N LYS A 251 26.28 10.97 40.27
CA LYS A 251 27.40 10.07 40.03
C LYS A 251 26.93 8.66 39.70
N SER A 252 27.80 7.87 39.11
CA SER A 252 27.56 6.45 38.86
C SER A 252 27.21 5.72 40.15
N GLY A 253 26.15 4.96 40.16
CA GLY A 253 25.66 4.23 41.33
C GLY A 253 24.13 4.10 41.37
N GLU A 254 23.65 3.29 42.30
CA GLU A 254 22.22 3.14 42.58
C GLU A 254 21.88 3.85 43.89
N TYR A 255 20.90 4.75 43.84
CA TYR A 255 20.48 5.58 44.95
C TYR A 255 19.01 5.36 45.24
N THR A 256 18.63 5.32 46.51
CA THR A 256 17.24 5.04 46.93
C THR A 256 16.60 6.25 47.57
N LEU A 257 15.44 6.66 47.08
CA LEU A 257 14.59 7.70 47.64
C LEU A 257 13.26 7.10 48.10
N ARG A 258 12.95 7.22 49.39
CA ARG A 258 11.72 6.67 49.96
C ARG A 258 10.71 7.75 50.28
N ASN A 259 9.44 7.50 49.97
CA ASN A 259 8.30 8.35 50.34
C ASN A 259 8.41 9.81 49.84
N LYS A 260 9.18 10.07 48.80
CA LYS A 260 9.40 11.41 48.24
C LYS A 260 9.65 11.38 46.73
N MET A 261 9.41 12.53 46.12
CA MET A 261 9.85 12.83 44.73
C MET A 261 10.93 13.91 44.75
N ILE A 262 11.69 14.00 43.69
CA ILE A 262 12.56 15.13 43.42
C ILE A 262 11.73 16.19 42.70
N ASN A 263 11.50 17.34 43.36
CA ASN A 263 10.79 18.47 42.77
C ASN A 263 11.81 19.49 42.22
N LEU A 264 12.01 19.50 40.92
CA LEU A 264 13.00 20.36 40.26
C LEU A 264 12.70 21.85 40.44
N VAL A 265 11.44 22.23 40.51
CA VAL A 265 11.02 23.64 40.74
C VAL A 265 11.42 24.10 42.12
N ASN A 266 11.10 23.33 43.16
CA ASN A 266 11.42 23.66 44.53
C ASN A 266 12.93 23.71 44.75
N ALA A 267 13.68 22.79 44.18
CA ALA A 267 15.13 22.76 44.25
C ALA A 267 15.80 23.85 43.38
N GLY A 268 15.05 24.50 42.48
CA GLY A 268 15.57 25.45 41.51
C GLY A 268 16.36 24.82 40.38
N THR A 269 16.33 23.49 40.23
CA THR A 269 17.18 22.72 39.35
C THR A 269 16.79 22.93 37.89
N LYS A 270 17.72 23.44 37.11
CA LYS A 270 17.59 23.63 35.63
C LYS A 270 18.36 22.57 34.82
N PHE A 271 19.43 22.03 35.42
CA PHE A 271 20.30 21.07 34.76
C PHE A 271 20.57 19.87 35.66
N VAL A 272 20.33 18.68 35.12
CA VAL A 272 20.70 17.42 35.76
C VAL A 272 21.56 16.63 34.78
N PHE A 273 22.77 16.30 35.21
CA PHE A 273 23.67 15.42 34.48
C PHE A 273 23.89 14.16 35.29
N ALA A 274 23.78 13.02 34.65
CA ALA A 274 24.03 11.74 35.27
C ALA A 274 25.20 11.04 34.58
N GLU A 275 26.13 10.54 35.41
CA GLU A 275 27.19 9.66 34.92
C GLU A 275 26.59 8.34 34.46
N ASP A 276 27.31 7.64 33.54
CA ASP A 276 26.88 6.35 33.07
C ASP A 276 26.71 5.34 34.21
N GLY A 277 25.61 4.59 34.19
CA GLY A 277 25.24 3.67 35.26
C GLY A 277 24.56 4.32 36.46
N SER A 278 24.24 5.63 36.44
CA SER A 278 23.45 6.28 37.48
C SER A 278 22.02 5.83 37.50
N LYS A 279 21.49 5.45 38.65
CA LYS A 279 20.10 5.03 38.83
C LYS A 279 19.52 5.59 40.12
N ILE A 280 18.31 6.13 40.05
CA ILE A 280 17.52 6.54 41.20
C ILE A 280 16.28 5.66 41.32
N ASP A 281 16.22 4.90 42.40
CA ASP A 281 15.07 4.09 42.79
C ASP A 281 14.15 4.87 43.75
N VAL A 282 12.93 5.13 43.29
CA VAL A 282 11.91 5.80 44.09
C VAL A 282 10.87 4.78 44.55
N SER A 283 10.79 4.53 45.85
CA SER A 283 9.84 3.58 46.42
C SER A 283 8.81 4.26 47.32
N SER A 284 7.59 3.72 47.29
CA SER A 284 6.47 4.19 48.11
C SER A 284 6.02 5.64 47.83
N TYR A 285 6.35 6.15 46.65
CA TYR A 285 5.87 7.45 46.18
C TYR A 285 5.48 7.35 44.70
N MET A 286 4.44 8.10 44.28
CA MET A 286 3.87 8.00 42.97
C MET A 286 4.67 8.71 41.88
N ARG A 287 5.69 9.50 42.21
CA ARG A 287 6.49 10.27 41.28
C ARG A 287 7.97 10.17 41.59
N GLY A 288 8.79 9.97 40.56
CA GLY A 288 10.24 9.94 40.66
C GLY A 288 10.83 11.34 40.64
N ILE A 289 10.96 11.92 39.47
CA ILE A 289 11.45 13.27 39.27
C ILE A 289 10.41 14.09 38.51
N GLY A 290 10.20 15.34 38.85
CA GLY A 290 9.17 16.14 38.22
C GLY A 290 9.39 17.65 38.31
N ALA A 291 8.71 18.35 37.38
CA ALA A 291 8.65 19.79 37.37
C ALA A 291 7.18 20.24 37.17
N THR A 292 6.93 21.54 37.20
CA THR A 292 5.68 22.11 36.70
C THR A 292 5.73 22.23 35.16
N GLU A 293 4.58 22.38 34.51
CA GLU A 293 4.49 22.72 33.10
C GLU A 293 5.35 23.96 32.84
N ASP A 294 6.05 23.96 31.68
CA ASP A 294 6.91 25.06 31.20
C ASP A 294 8.18 25.36 32.01
N TYR A 295 8.57 24.49 32.96
CA TYR A 295 9.78 24.71 33.71
C TYR A 295 11.06 24.63 32.88
N GLY A 296 11.10 23.70 31.91
CA GLY A 296 12.18 23.57 30.95
C GLY A 296 13.52 23.06 31.54
N ALA A 297 13.47 22.25 32.60
CA ALA A 297 14.67 21.62 33.13
C ALA A 297 15.23 20.60 32.11
N VAL A 298 16.55 20.59 31.96
CA VAL A 298 17.28 19.64 31.11
C VAL A 298 17.84 18.50 31.98
N VAL A 299 17.52 17.27 31.59
CA VAL A 299 17.97 16.05 32.26
C VAL A 299 18.70 15.16 31.26
N VAL A 300 19.93 14.76 31.57
CA VAL A 300 20.80 13.99 30.67
C VAL A 300 21.29 12.73 31.35
N GLY A 301 21.08 11.59 30.71
CA GLY A 301 21.67 10.30 31.11
C GLY A 301 21.09 9.62 32.34
N LEU A 302 20.03 10.18 32.93
CA LEU A 302 19.49 9.69 34.22
C LEU A 302 18.52 8.53 34.05
N ASN A 303 18.72 7.47 34.86
CA ASN A 303 17.78 6.38 35.00
C ASN A 303 16.95 6.58 36.25
N VAL A 304 15.64 6.56 36.12
CA VAL A 304 14.70 6.66 37.25
C VAL A 304 13.75 5.48 37.23
N GLU A 305 13.72 4.76 38.32
CA GLU A 305 12.78 3.65 38.56
C GLU A 305 11.81 4.00 39.69
N VAL A 306 10.53 3.87 39.43
CA VAL A 306 9.48 4.09 40.44
C VAL A 306 8.73 2.79 40.67
N PHE A 307 8.71 2.39 41.94
CA PHE A 307 7.88 1.28 42.38
C PHE A 307 6.84 1.76 43.41
N TYR A 308 5.57 1.69 43.04
CA TYR A 308 4.47 2.19 43.85
C TYR A 308 3.41 1.11 44.08
N THR A 309 2.99 1.01 45.36
CA THR A 309 1.90 0.13 45.78
C THR A 309 0.69 0.96 46.18
N GLY A 310 -0.20 1.23 45.24
CA GLY A 310 -1.40 2.03 45.45
C GLY A 310 -2.25 2.13 44.17
N ALA A 311 -3.48 2.55 44.33
CA ALA A 311 -4.42 2.69 43.25
C ALA A 311 -4.45 4.14 42.76
N GLU A 312 -3.39 4.59 42.07
CA GLU A 312 -3.26 5.94 41.56
C GLU A 312 -2.32 5.97 40.33
N GLU A 313 -2.15 7.15 39.78
CA GLU A 313 -1.22 7.40 38.70
C GLU A 313 0.20 7.54 39.19
N CYS A 314 1.15 6.79 38.62
CA CYS A 314 2.56 6.91 38.95
C CYS A 314 3.43 7.18 37.73
N TYR A 315 4.53 7.92 37.96
CA TYR A 315 5.39 8.44 36.91
C TYR A 315 6.86 8.36 37.29
N ALA A 316 7.75 7.91 36.38
CA ALA A 316 9.19 8.05 36.60
C ALA A 316 9.65 9.48 36.31
N PHE A 317 9.30 10.05 35.15
CA PHE A 317 9.52 11.44 34.78
C PHE A 317 8.19 12.15 34.57
N TYR A 318 7.99 13.30 35.22
CA TYR A 318 6.71 13.98 35.26
C TYR A 318 6.82 15.47 35.02
N ARG A 319 6.32 15.91 33.84
CA ARG A 319 6.11 17.29 33.36
C ARG A 319 7.34 18.21 33.25
N GLY A 320 7.33 19.03 32.22
CA GLY A 320 8.16 20.23 32.05
C GLY A 320 9.67 19.97 31.93
N MET A 321 10.09 18.80 31.45
CA MET A 321 11.49 18.44 31.28
C MET A 321 11.83 18.19 29.81
N ILE A 322 13.10 18.45 29.49
CA ILE A 322 13.75 18.05 28.25
C ILE A 322 14.74 16.94 28.61
N CYS A 323 14.48 15.72 28.19
CA CYS A 323 15.24 14.54 28.55
C CYS A 323 16.08 14.03 27.39
N TYR A 324 17.37 13.79 27.64
CA TYR A 324 18.29 13.20 26.68
C TYR A 324 18.90 11.91 27.25
N ASN A 325 18.84 10.82 26.49
CA ASN A 325 19.41 9.53 26.86
C ASN A 325 18.97 9.03 28.26
N CYS A 326 17.73 9.34 28.64
CA CYS A 326 17.18 8.97 29.93
C CYS A 326 16.38 7.67 29.87
N THR A 327 16.35 6.92 30.98
CA THR A 327 15.48 5.75 31.11
C THR A 327 14.49 5.99 32.28
N GLY A 328 13.19 5.90 31.96
CA GLY A 328 12.11 6.02 32.94
C GLY A 328 11.34 4.72 33.05
N THR A 329 11.41 4.07 34.20
CA THR A 329 10.65 2.85 34.48
C THR A 329 9.67 3.11 35.65
N CYS A 330 8.40 2.84 35.40
CA CYS A 330 7.38 2.93 36.41
C CYS A 330 6.63 1.61 36.55
N THR A 331 6.60 1.06 37.75
CA THR A 331 5.84 -0.14 38.08
C THR A 331 4.87 0.13 39.20
N GLY A 332 3.59 -0.01 38.95
CA GLY A 332 2.54 0.12 39.93
C GLY A 332 1.85 -1.21 40.22
N THR A 333 1.55 -1.44 41.49
CA THR A 333 0.73 -2.58 41.89
C THR A 333 -0.43 -2.10 42.76
N GLY A 334 -1.66 -2.41 42.32
CA GLY A 334 -2.86 -2.00 43.08
C GLY A 334 -3.74 -3.19 43.47
N LYS A 335 -4.33 -3.12 44.66
CA LYS A 335 -5.46 -3.96 45.07
C LYS A 335 -6.59 -3.02 45.40
N SER A 336 -7.56 -2.85 44.54
CA SER A 336 -8.66 -1.94 44.83
C SER A 336 -9.91 -2.33 44.05
N THR A 337 -11.04 -1.92 44.59
CA THR A 337 -12.34 -2.05 43.90
C THR A 337 -12.73 -0.69 43.34
N GLY A 338 -12.75 -0.57 41.99
CA GLY A 338 -13.23 0.61 41.28
C GLY A 338 -12.19 1.73 41.08
N ASN A 339 -10.89 1.48 41.18
CA ASN A 339 -9.83 2.47 40.99
C ASN A 339 -8.93 2.11 39.77
N ASN A 340 -8.44 3.14 39.12
CA ASN A 340 -7.50 2.99 38.01
C ASN A 340 -6.06 2.98 38.52
N VAL A 341 -5.24 2.06 38.02
CA VAL A 341 -3.79 2.09 38.23
C VAL A 341 -3.14 2.45 36.88
N THR A 342 -2.47 3.58 36.85
CA THR A 342 -1.78 4.06 35.67
C THR A 342 -0.29 4.25 35.94
N CYS A 343 0.56 3.63 35.14
CA CYS A 343 2.02 3.71 35.30
C CYS A 343 2.63 4.22 34.00
N THR A 344 3.42 5.28 34.12
CA THR A 344 3.98 5.98 32.95
C THR A 344 5.49 6.19 33.12
N GLY A 345 6.29 5.79 32.14
CA GLY A 345 7.72 6.07 32.13
C GLY A 345 7.98 7.58 32.04
N PHE A 346 7.45 8.24 31.01
CA PHE A 346 7.55 9.70 30.79
C PHE A 346 6.18 10.32 30.55
N SER A 347 5.87 11.38 31.25
CA SER A 347 4.61 12.11 31.06
C SER A 347 4.86 13.62 30.87
N ASN A 348 4.28 14.19 29.81
CA ASN A 348 4.37 15.62 29.49
C ASN A 348 5.83 16.14 29.39
N CYS A 349 6.70 15.40 28.70
CA CYS A 349 8.12 15.70 28.51
C CYS A 349 8.49 15.82 27.03
N THR A 350 9.61 16.48 26.76
CA THR A 350 10.28 16.42 25.45
C THR A 350 11.46 15.45 25.55
N CYS A 351 11.48 14.38 24.76
CA CYS A 351 12.38 13.25 24.94
C CYS A 351 13.19 12.96 23.66
N TYR A 352 14.51 12.80 23.83
CA TYR A 352 15.44 12.44 22.77
C TYR A 352 16.26 11.21 23.19
N ASN A 353 16.25 10.17 22.37
CA ASN A 353 16.94 8.90 22.63
C ASN A 353 16.58 8.28 24.00
N CYS A 354 15.34 8.42 24.44
CA CYS A 354 14.91 7.96 25.76
C CYS A 354 14.20 6.61 25.69
N THR A 355 14.29 5.84 26.79
CA THR A 355 13.53 4.60 26.97
C THR A 355 12.50 4.75 28.07
N GLY A 356 11.22 4.58 27.74
CA GLY A 356 10.11 4.69 28.68
C GLY A 356 9.41 3.34 28.89
N THR A 357 9.26 2.93 30.14
CA THR A 357 8.53 1.70 30.48
C THR A 357 7.49 1.98 31.55
N GLY A 358 6.24 1.64 31.30
CA GLY A 358 5.17 1.70 32.28
C GLY A 358 4.51 0.33 32.45
N THR A 359 4.54 -0.21 33.66
CA THR A 359 3.91 -1.49 33.98
C THR A 359 2.89 -1.31 35.11
N SER A 360 1.64 -1.59 34.80
CA SER A 360 0.54 -1.56 35.75
C SER A 360 0.06 -2.97 36.04
N ASN A 361 0.16 -3.39 37.27
CA ASN A 361 -0.27 -4.71 37.73
C ASN A 361 -1.36 -4.56 38.82
N GLY A 362 -2.35 -5.43 38.79
CA GLY A 362 -3.30 -5.40 39.89
C GLY A 362 -4.33 -6.52 39.88
N THR A 363 -4.95 -6.67 41.04
CA THR A 363 -6.04 -7.61 41.30
C THR A 363 -7.20 -6.85 41.93
N GLY A 364 -8.31 -6.72 41.19
CA GLY A 364 -9.49 -6.00 41.68
C GLY A 364 -10.71 -6.25 40.81
N ASN A 365 -11.84 -5.68 41.18
CA ASN A 365 -13.09 -5.84 40.43
C ASN A 365 -13.50 -4.51 39.80
N GLY A 366 -13.57 -4.46 38.46
CA GLY A 366 -13.97 -3.26 37.72
C GLY A 366 -12.85 -2.22 37.57
N ASP A 367 -11.61 -2.63 37.75
CA ASP A 367 -10.44 -1.75 37.70
C ASP A 367 -9.87 -1.64 36.30
N THR A 368 -9.22 -0.51 36.02
CA THR A 368 -8.48 -0.30 34.79
C THR A 368 -6.99 -0.24 35.06
N PHE A 369 -6.22 -1.04 34.36
CA PHE A 369 -4.76 -1.12 34.49
C PHE A 369 -4.11 -0.60 33.20
N ASN A 370 -3.51 0.59 33.26
CA ASN A 370 -2.89 1.24 32.11
C ASN A 370 -1.37 1.33 32.29
N GLY A 371 -0.60 0.76 31.41
CA GLY A 371 0.84 0.97 31.31
C GLY A 371 1.18 1.81 30.10
N TYR A 372 1.92 2.91 30.28
CA TYR A 372 2.39 3.79 29.21
C TYR A 372 3.91 3.92 29.22
N GLY A 373 4.56 3.70 28.09
CA GLY A 373 5.97 4.09 27.93
C GLY A 373 6.10 5.60 27.97
N PHE A 374 5.35 6.29 27.09
CA PHE A 374 5.28 7.76 27.00
C PHE A 374 3.84 8.23 26.89
N GLU A 375 3.52 9.30 27.59
CA GLU A 375 2.20 9.92 27.56
C GLU A 375 2.31 11.44 27.41
N ASN A 376 1.58 12.01 26.44
CA ASN A 376 1.57 13.46 26.14
C ASN A 376 2.97 14.04 25.90
N CYS A 377 3.86 13.31 25.24
CA CYS A 377 5.25 13.68 25.03
C CYS A 377 5.54 14.06 23.56
N THR A 378 6.61 14.86 23.38
CA THR A 378 7.27 15.01 22.09
C THR A 378 8.51 14.13 22.08
N CYS A 379 8.60 13.15 21.17
CA CYS A 379 9.59 12.10 21.20
C CYS A 379 10.37 11.99 19.89
N SER A 380 11.69 11.85 20.00
CA SER A 380 12.57 11.56 18.86
C SER A 380 13.54 10.44 19.22
N ASN A 381 13.64 9.43 18.36
CA ASN A 381 14.47 8.23 18.58
C ASN A 381 14.21 7.52 19.90
N CYS A 382 12.94 7.47 20.34
CA CYS A 382 12.59 6.91 21.65
C CYS A 382 12.00 5.51 21.54
N THR A 383 12.21 4.70 22.60
CA THR A 383 11.59 3.38 22.73
C THR A 383 10.58 3.39 23.88
N GLY A 384 9.31 3.10 23.58
CA GLY A 384 8.22 3.10 24.56
C GLY A 384 7.62 1.71 24.74
N THR A 385 7.56 1.26 26.00
CA THR A 385 6.90 -0.01 26.35
C THR A 385 5.82 0.23 27.40
N GLY A 386 4.61 -0.18 27.12
CA GLY A 386 3.49 -0.13 28.06
C GLY A 386 2.93 -1.52 28.31
N THR A 387 2.74 -1.87 29.58
CA THR A 387 2.15 -3.16 29.98
C THR A 387 1.03 -2.94 30.99
N GLY A 388 -0.17 -3.42 30.65
CA GLY A 388 -1.29 -3.48 31.58
C GLY A 388 -1.60 -4.95 31.92
N ASN A 389 -1.53 -5.29 33.18
CA ASN A 389 -1.83 -6.64 33.68
C ASN A 389 -2.94 -6.59 34.72
N GLY A 390 -4.09 -7.13 34.41
CA GLY A 390 -5.23 -7.23 35.34
C GLY A 390 -5.55 -8.68 35.66
N ASP A 391 -5.74 -8.99 36.93
CA ASP A 391 -6.28 -10.28 37.36
C ASP A 391 -7.61 -10.08 38.10
N SER A 392 -8.65 -10.75 37.64
CA SER A 392 -9.97 -10.73 38.29
C SER A 392 -10.29 -12.13 38.79
N ASN A 393 -10.32 -12.27 40.11
CA ASN A 393 -10.67 -13.54 40.76
C ASN A 393 -12.20 -13.73 40.96
N ILE A 394 -13.03 -12.75 40.55
CA ILE A 394 -14.49 -12.77 40.83
C ILE A 394 -15.28 -12.42 39.54
N ILE A 395 -16.10 -13.31 39.08
CA ILE A 395 -17.08 -13.09 38.02
C ILE A 395 -18.35 -12.44 38.65
N PRO A 396 -18.93 -11.33 38.13
CA PRO A 396 -18.94 -10.92 36.71
C PRO A 396 -18.32 -9.55 36.43
N ASN A 397 -17.37 -9.04 37.15
CA ASN A 397 -16.82 -7.69 36.92
C ASN A 397 -15.68 -7.69 35.90
N VAL A 398 -15.75 -6.75 35.00
CA VAL A 398 -14.87 -6.63 33.83
C VAL A 398 -13.67 -5.74 34.16
N ASN A 399 -12.48 -6.31 34.25
CA ASN A 399 -11.25 -5.52 34.30
C ASN A 399 -10.81 -5.15 32.88
N THR A 400 -10.28 -3.95 32.73
CA THR A 400 -9.68 -3.49 31.50
C THR A 400 -8.17 -3.36 31.68
N SER A 401 -7.40 -3.97 30.81
CA SER A 401 -5.93 -3.88 30.84
C SER A 401 -5.42 -3.34 29.51
N ASN A 402 -4.79 -2.17 29.57
CA ASN A 402 -4.25 -1.52 28.39
C ASN A 402 -2.74 -1.32 28.54
N GLY A 403 -1.99 -1.84 27.58
CA GLY A 403 -0.58 -1.49 27.43
C GLY A 403 -0.39 -0.59 26.20
N THR A 404 0.31 0.51 26.37
CA THR A 404 0.53 1.48 25.28
C THR A 404 1.97 1.96 25.26
N GLY A 405 2.67 1.77 24.14
CA GLY A 405 4.02 2.29 23.98
C GLY A 405 4.03 3.82 24.04
N PHE A 406 3.23 4.47 23.19
CA PHE A 406 3.07 5.92 23.12
C PHE A 406 1.59 6.31 23.09
N SER A 407 1.19 7.26 23.92
CA SER A 407 -0.18 7.77 23.99
C SER A 407 -0.19 9.29 23.88
N ASN A 408 -1.00 9.84 22.98
CA ASN A 408 -1.15 11.28 22.72
C ASN A 408 0.20 11.99 22.45
N CYS A 409 1.13 11.35 21.73
CA CYS A 409 2.49 11.83 21.51
C CYS A 409 2.70 12.33 20.07
N THR A 410 3.69 13.22 19.92
CA THR A 410 4.28 13.52 18.62
C THR A 410 5.60 12.77 18.51
N CYS A 411 5.71 11.85 17.55
CA CYS A 411 6.80 10.86 17.50
C CYS A 411 7.55 10.89 16.15
N SER A 412 8.88 10.86 16.23
CA SER A 412 9.76 10.70 15.06
C SER A 412 10.79 9.60 15.36
N ASN A 413 10.97 8.65 14.44
CA ASN A 413 11.89 7.52 14.57
C ASN A 413 11.71 6.72 15.86
N CYS A 414 10.47 6.52 16.31
CA CYS A 414 10.20 5.89 17.60
C CYS A 414 9.72 4.43 17.43
N THR A 415 10.03 3.60 18.46
CA THR A 415 9.51 2.23 18.55
C THR A 415 8.57 2.10 19.73
N GLY A 416 7.32 1.71 19.49
CA GLY A 416 6.28 1.58 20.49
C GLY A 416 5.78 0.14 20.64
N THR A 417 5.79 -0.38 21.88
CA THR A 417 5.22 -1.69 22.17
C THR A 417 4.18 -1.58 23.30
N GLY A 418 2.99 -2.09 23.03
CA GLY A 418 1.94 -2.15 24.03
C GLY A 418 1.46 -3.56 24.29
N THR A 419 1.38 -3.98 25.55
CA THR A 419 0.91 -5.30 25.94
C THR A 419 -0.23 -5.20 26.95
N GLY A 420 -1.36 -5.78 26.65
CA GLY A 420 -2.49 -5.95 27.57
C GLY A 420 -2.71 -7.41 27.90
N THR A 421 -2.70 -7.77 29.18
CA THR A 421 -2.97 -9.15 29.63
C THR A 421 -4.02 -9.20 30.72
N VAL A 422 -4.94 -10.15 30.64
CA VAL A 422 -5.95 -10.43 31.65
C VAL A 422 -6.06 -11.95 31.84
N SER A 423 -6.05 -12.44 33.08
CA SER A 423 -6.10 -13.88 33.32
C SER A 423 -7.51 -14.47 33.12
N ASN A 424 -8.57 -13.80 33.48
CA ASN A 424 -9.88 -14.46 33.59
C ASN A 424 -11.08 -13.87 32.87
N VAL A 425 -11.15 -12.66 32.36
CA VAL A 425 -12.25 -12.16 31.48
C VAL A 425 -11.98 -10.74 30.96
N SER A 426 -12.24 -10.53 29.76
CA SER A 426 -12.92 -9.71 28.86
C SER A 426 -12.17 -8.63 28.07
N HIS A 427 -11.44 -7.68 28.54
CA HIS A 427 -10.91 -6.67 27.60
C HIS A 427 -9.43 -6.35 27.89
N SER A 428 -8.55 -6.90 27.08
CA SER A 428 -7.15 -6.50 27.09
C SER A 428 -6.71 -5.99 25.74
N THR A 429 -6.15 -4.79 25.71
CA THR A 429 -5.71 -4.15 24.48
C THR A 429 -4.26 -3.74 24.56
N GLY A 430 -3.50 -4.04 23.52
CA GLY A 430 -2.14 -3.56 23.33
C GLY A 430 -2.10 -2.52 22.22
N TYR A 431 -1.46 -1.38 22.45
CA TYR A 431 -1.26 -0.32 21.46
C TYR A 431 0.23 0.00 21.33
N GLY A 432 0.80 -0.08 20.16
CA GLY A 432 2.12 0.50 19.90
C GLY A 432 2.05 2.02 20.05
N PHE A 433 1.14 2.64 19.26
CA PHE A 433 0.85 4.07 19.30
C PHE A 433 -0.67 4.29 19.37
N LYS A 434 -1.09 5.18 20.25
CA LYS A 434 -2.49 5.57 20.43
C LYS A 434 -2.64 7.08 20.38
N ASN A 435 -3.51 7.60 19.49
CA ASN A 435 -3.78 9.04 19.31
C ASN A 435 -2.50 9.87 19.02
N CYS A 436 -1.53 9.32 18.30
CA CYS A 436 -0.24 9.95 18.05
C CYS A 436 -0.14 10.56 16.66
N ALA A 437 0.74 11.54 16.49
CA ALA A 437 1.27 11.94 15.20
C ALA A 437 2.65 11.30 15.01
N CYS A 438 2.83 10.52 13.93
CA CYS A 438 3.99 9.64 13.81
C CYS A 438 4.72 9.82 12.48
N SER A 439 6.05 9.84 12.53
CA SER A 439 6.91 9.80 11.34
C SER A 439 8.02 8.74 11.54
N ASN A 440 8.19 7.85 10.58
CA ASN A 440 9.18 6.78 10.60
C ASN A 440 9.15 5.95 11.91
N CYS A 441 7.94 5.55 12.35
CA CYS A 441 7.75 4.85 13.61
C CYS A 441 7.39 3.38 13.40
N THR A 442 7.80 2.53 14.36
CA THR A 442 7.41 1.12 14.40
C THR A 442 6.53 0.84 15.61
N GLY A 443 5.31 0.36 15.39
CA GLY A 443 4.33 0.10 16.45
C GLY A 443 3.93 -1.37 16.54
N THR A 444 3.98 -1.94 17.73
CA THR A 444 3.53 -3.32 17.99
C THR A 444 2.52 -3.33 19.14
N GLY A 445 1.38 -3.93 18.91
CA GLY A 445 0.33 -4.07 19.92
C GLY A 445 0.00 -5.53 20.19
N ASN A 446 0.08 -5.94 21.45
CA ASN A 446 -0.22 -7.29 21.92
C ASN A 446 -1.34 -7.23 22.94
N GLY A 447 -2.50 -7.74 22.61
CA GLY A 447 -3.62 -7.84 23.54
C GLY A 447 -4.29 -9.21 23.43
N LYS A 448 -4.76 -9.75 24.54
CA LYS A 448 -5.52 -11.01 24.49
C LYS A 448 -6.81 -10.84 23.69
N SER A 449 -7.42 -9.67 23.76
CA SER A 449 -8.64 -9.35 22.99
C SER A 449 -8.30 -8.63 21.68
N THR A 450 -7.42 -7.64 21.72
CA THR A 450 -7.11 -6.81 20.56
C THR A 450 -5.69 -6.24 20.65
N GLY A 451 -4.97 -6.22 19.53
CA GLY A 451 -3.66 -5.59 19.42
C GLY A 451 -3.60 -4.65 18.23
N TYR A 452 -3.11 -3.43 18.41
CA TYR A 452 -2.97 -2.43 17.37
C TYR A 452 -1.54 -1.88 17.34
N GLY A 453 -0.89 -1.94 16.19
CA GLY A 453 0.35 -1.19 15.99
C GLY A 453 0.10 0.31 16.10
N PHE A 454 -0.95 0.80 15.45
CA PHE A 454 -1.39 2.20 15.48
C PHE A 454 -2.91 2.27 15.66
N PHE A 455 -3.38 3.11 16.57
CA PHE A 455 -4.80 3.30 16.83
C PHE A 455 -5.15 4.79 16.93
N SER A 456 -6.08 5.25 16.10
CA SER A 456 -6.53 6.66 16.04
C SER A 456 -5.38 7.66 15.87
N CYS A 457 -4.31 7.27 15.17
CA CYS A 457 -3.16 8.12 14.90
C CYS A 457 -3.41 9.05 13.72
N LYS A 458 -2.73 10.21 13.72
CA LYS A 458 -2.85 11.23 12.69
C LYS A 458 -1.48 11.48 12.05
N HIS A 459 -1.47 11.87 10.76
CA HIS A 459 -0.24 12.24 10.06
C HIS A 459 0.86 11.16 10.11
N CYS A 460 0.48 9.88 9.95
CA CYS A 460 1.45 8.80 9.91
C CYS A 460 2.15 8.76 8.55
N SER A 461 3.48 8.86 8.56
CA SER A 461 4.33 8.72 7.37
C SER A 461 5.47 7.73 7.65
N SER A 462 5.81 6.88 6.67
CA SER A 462 6.87 5.87 6.77
C SER A 462 6.76 4.98 8.03
N CYS A 463 5.54 4.63 8.43
CA CYS A 463 5.29 3.91 9.67
C CYS A 463 5.07 2.41 9.42
N ARG A 464 5.51 1.57 10.38
CA ARG A 464 5.34 0.11 10.33
C ARG A 464 4.51 -0.40 11.50
N ALA A 465 3.45 -1.15 11.20
CA ALA A 465 2.66 -1.84 12.20
C ALA A 465 3.09 -3.31 12.29
N GLY A 466 3.58 -3.71 13.47
CA GLY A 466 3.96 -5.09 13.76
C GLY A 466 2.76 -5.93 14.22
N LYS A 467 2.81 -7.25 13.94
CA LYS A 467 1.82 -8.25 14.33
C LYS A 467 2.49 -9.37 15.13
N THR A 468 1.97 -9.70 16.31
CA THR A 468 2.29 -10.96 16.95
C THR A 468 1.29 -12.05 16.63
N ALA A 469 1.72 -13.32 16.72
CA ALA A 469 1.00 -14.48 16.18
C ALA A 469 -0.42 -14.72 16.72
N SER A 470 -0.84 -14.05 17.79
CA SER A 470 -2.13 -14.27 18.45
C SER A 470 -3.18 -13.18 18.21
N THR A 471 -2.87 -12.09 17.55
CA THR A 471 -3.77 -10.96 17.35
C THR A 471 -3.79 -10.48 15.90
N THR A 472 -4.92 -9.95 15.45
CA THR A 472 -4.98 -9.21 14.20
C THR A 472 -4.33 -7.85 14.44
N ALA A 473 -3.05 -7.70 14.10
CA ALA A 473 -2.43 -6.38 14.10
C ALA A 473 -3.11 -5.54 13.03
N THR A 474 -3.67 -4.43 13.40
CA THR A 474 -4.41 -3.57 12.49
C THR A 474 -4.13 -2.11 12.78
N TRP A 475 -4.21 -1.33 11.72
CA TRP A 475 -4.50 0.07 11.83
C TRP A 475 -5.95 0.19 12.29
N GLY A 476 -6.17 0.46 13.57
CA GLY A 476 -7.52 0.50 14.16
C GLY A 476 -7.97 1.92 14.50
N GLY A 477 -9.27 2.11 14.58
CA GLY A 477 -9.87 3.41 14.88
C GLY A 477 -9.91 4.36 13.67
N SER A 478 -10.19 5.64 13.92
CA SER A 478 -10.22 6.67 12.88
C SER A 478 -8.82 7.23 12.63
N ASN A 479 -7.97 6.47 11.96
CA ASN A 479 -6.66 6.96 11.51
C ASN A 479 -6.88 7.92 10.33
N THR A 480 -6.35 9.13 10.42
CA THR A 480 -6.45 10.17 9.38
C THR A 480 -5.07 10.53 8.86
N TYR A 481 -4.98 10.79 7.55
CA TYR A 481 -3.72 11.13 6.87
C TYR A 481 -2.64 10.06 7.01
N ILE A 482 -2.99 8.80 6.75
CA ILE A 482 -2.02 7.73 6.57
C ILE A 482 -1.53 7.84 5.12
N ASP A 483 -0.24 8.04 4.96
CA ASP A 483 0.40 7.89 3.66
C ASP A 483 0.51 6.39 3.36
N SER A 484 -0.44 5.87 2.57
CA SER A 484 -0.55 4.44 2.27
C SER A 484 0.64 3.90 1.47
N ASP A 485 1.33 4.78 0.73
CA ASP A 485 2.45 4.39 -0.12
C ASP A 485 3.76 4.27 0.68
N SER A 486 3.80 4.83 1.88
CA SER A 486 4.97 4.81 2.77
C SER A 486 4.78 4.01 4.07
N CYS A 487 3.61 3.40 4.29
CA CYS A 487 3.29 2.67 5.52
C CYS A 487 3.11 1.18 5.28
N ASP A 488 3.95 0.36 5.91
CA ASP A 488 4.01 -1.09 5.72
C ASP A 488 3.43 -1.89 6.91
N TYR A 489 2.86 -3.06 6.59
CA TYR A 489 2.57 -4.11 7.55
C TYR A 489 3.75 -5.08 7.63
N VAL A 490 4.34 -5.23 8.80
CA VAL A 490 5.36 -6.27 9.04
C VAL A 490 4.77 -7.32 9.98
N ALA A 491 4.76 -8.58 9.53
CA ALA A 491 4.57 -9.72 10.43
C ALA A 491 5.86 -9.92 11.22
N VAL A 492 5.82 -9.69 12.53
CA VAL A 492 6.92 -9.97 13.46
C VAL A 492 6.67 -11.30 14.14
#